data_25a77410f9b3dbeb5bf0bf2f2374323d
#
_entry.id   25a77410f9b3dbeb5bf0bf2f2374323d
#
_cell.length_a   1.000
_cell.length_b   1.000
_cell.length_c   1.000
_cell.angle_alpha   90.00
_cell.angle_beta   90.00
_cell.angle_gamma   90.00
#
_symmetry.space_group_name_H-M   'P 1'
#
loop_
_entity.id
_entity.type
_entity.pdbx_description
1 polymer ?
#
loop_
_entity_poly.entity_id
_entity_poly.type
_entity_poly.pdbx_seq_one_letter_code
_entity_poly.pdbx_strand_id
1 'polypeptide(L)'
;MEPSGSTTSNHTLNSTGGGCPWEVSDKARLCRFLCYGSEGDVYTAREEGRVSMENVGALLSMLQEGRGAEVVEDIRRFSQDGRAVRPGPCFFALALCSQHSELKTRQAALKALKEVCRDPTHLFSFIQYKKELKDGMKCGIWGRALRKAVSDWYNEQDAMSLAAAVTKCKQREGWSHQDLLRLSHTKPAKDAIALISKYITKGWKEVQVAYADKENSDEVVKVLSYLEVVEKVKHSCDETEVISLIEEHKLEREQLLTDHLKSKQVWRALLKEMPLHSVLKILGKMTSNKVLEPGSSETQLVCERIQSETVLKKAKLHPFSILLASEHYKRGQGYQGKPKWEPDGSILKAMDSAFYKSFMNVEPVGKRFVVAVDVSTSLSSVVPGTSISTAVAAAAITMIFARTEADTHVLAYSEGAVVPCSVSADMTLAEATVELVKIPSGSTDCSLPITWATESGKSVDVFIVLTNNPLWTFTASPLESLKKHRQASGANSKLVMCGLTSIGHAIADTEDRGLLSVCGFDLGALSVIRNLAQDLI
;
A
#
# COMPACT_ATOMS: atom_id res chain seq x y z
N MET A 1 -4.12 -26.20 -34.74
CA MET A 1 -3.40 -25.09 -34.09
C MET A 1 -4.14 -24.80 -32.79
N GLU A 2 -3.67 -25.38 -31.71
CA GLU A 2 -4.20 -25.17 -30.36
C GLU A 2 -3.54 -23.96 -29.73
N PRO A 3 -4.23 -23.16 -28.93
CA PRO A 3 -3.62 -22.07 -28.19
C PRO A 3 -3.04 -22.61 -26.88
N SER A 4 -1.75 -22.36 -26.67
CA SER A 4 -1.00 -22.66 -25.47
C SER A 4 -1.59 -21.95 -24.25
N GLY A 5 -2.15 -22.73 -23.32
CA GLY A 5 -2.56 -22.25 -22.01
C GLY A 5 -1.35 -21.90 -21.14
N SER A 6 -1.31 -20.68 -20.65
CA SER A 6 -0.40 -20.27 -19.57
C SER A 6 -0.89 -20.86 -18.25
N THR A 7 -0.21 -21.87 -17.76
CA THR A 7 -0.39 -22.42 -16.42
C THR A 7 0.20 -21.44 -15.40
N THR A 8 -0.66 -20.67 -14.75
CA THR A 8 -0.34 -20.01 -13.48
C THR A 8 -0.21 -21.11 -12.42
N SER A 9 1.01 -21.41 -12.02
CA SER A 9 1.31 -22.33 -10.92
C SER A 9 0.84 -21.71 -9.60
N ASN A 10 -0.31 -22.15 -9.11
CA ASN A 10 -0.75 -21.93 -7.75
C ASN A 10 0.18 -22.70 -6.79
N HIS A 11 1.17 -22.01 -6.23
CA HIS A 11 1.92 -22.54 -5.10
C HIS A 11 1.09 -22.33 -3.83
N THR A 12 0.18 -23.25 -3.56
CA THR A 12 -0.42 -23.43 -2.24
C THR A 12 0.67 -23.79 -1.24
N LEU A 13 0.59 -23.22 -0.03
CA LEU A 13 1.43 -23.61 1.11
C LEU A 13 1.06 -25.06 1.51
N ASN A 14 1.67 -26.05 0.87
CA ASN A 14 1.50 -27.44 1.25
C ASN A 14 2.28 -27.70 2.54
N SER A 15 1.57 -27.99 3.62
CA SER A 15 2.14 -28.53 4.86
C SER A 15 2.61 -29.97 4.63
N THR A 16 3.90 -30.16 4.42
CA THR A 16 4.53 -31.48 4.49
C THR A 16 4.89 -31.82 5.94
N GLY A 17 3.91 -32.25 6.71
CA GLY A 17 4.08 -32.75 8.08
C GLY A 17 2.70 -33.00 8.66
N GLY A 18 2.48 -34.15 9.33
CA GLY A 18 1.19 -34.60 9.85
C GLY A 18 0.61 -33.75 11.01
N GLY A 19 0.72 -32.40 10.94
CA GLY A 19 0.10 -31.47 11.85
C GLY A 19 -1.32 -31.07 11.41
N CYS A 20 -2.07 -30.44 12.29
CA CYS A 20 -3.39 -29.91 12.01
C CYS A 20 -3.29 -28.93 10.80
N PRO A 21 -4.15 -29.06 9.75
CA PRO A 21 -4.06 -28.21 8.55
C PRO A 21 -4.24 -26.72 8.83
N TRP A 22 -4.65 -26.36 10.02
CA TRP A 22 -4.88 -24.98 10.47
C TRP A 22 -3.79 -24.43 11.39
N GLU A 23 -2.79 -25.23 11.74
CA GLU A 23 -1.66 -24.80 12.56
C GLU A 23 -0.85 -23.71 11.85
N VAL A 24 -0.47 -22.68 12.61
CA VAL A 24 0.30 -21.55 12.10
C VAL A 24 1.78 -21.88 12.08
N SER A 25 2.31 -22.23 10.92
CA SER A 25 3.75 -22.49 10.73
C SER A 25 4.58 -21.21 10.80
N ASP A 26 5.88 -21.32 11.07
CA ASP A 26 6.83 -20.21 10.99
C ASP A 26 6.81 -19.53 9.60
N LYS A 27 6.57 -20.31 8.55
CA LYS A 27 6.39 -19.79 7.19
C LYS A 27 5.17 -18.86 7.10
N ALA A 28 4.03 -19.24 7.65
CA ALA A 28 2.83 -18.40 7.66
C ALA A 28 3.04 -17.15 8.50
N ARG A 29 3.69 -17.25 9.66
CA ARG A 29 4.04 -16.10 10.51
C ARG A 29 4.98 -15.14 9.79
N LEU A 30 6.02 -15.64 9.11
CA LEU A 30 6.91 -14.84 8.27
C LEU A 30 6.11 -14.11 7.17
N CYS A 31 5.20 -14.80 6.47
CA CYS A 31 4.39 -14.18 5.43
C CYS A 31 3.49 -13.06 5.98
N ARG A 32 2.88 -13.25 7.15
CA ARG A 32 2.12 -12.20 7.85
C ARG A 32 3.01 -11.01 8.18
N PHE A 33 4.18 -11.25 8.76
CA PHE A 33 5.16 -10.19 9.04
C PHE A 33 5.54 -9.41 7.78
N LEU A 34 5.89 -10.10 6.69
CA LEU A 34 6.25 -9.45 5.42
C LEU A 34 5.09 -8.66 4.80
N CYS A 35 3.85 -9.11 5.05
CA CYS A 35 2.64 -8.45 4.55
C CYS A 35 2.36 -7.14 5.30
N TYR A 36 2.34 -7.17 6.64
CA TYR A 36 1.86 -6.05 7.45
C TYR A 36 2.66 -5.72 8.73
N GLY A 37 3.75 -6.44 9.00
CA GLY A 37 4.69 -6.11 10.09
C GLY A 37 4.43 -6.79 11.42
N SER A 38 3.50 -7.76 11.48
CA SER A 38 3.22 -8.59 12.65
C SER A 38 3.15 -10.07 12.26
N GLU A 39 3.68 -10.95 13.10
CA GLU A 39 3.57 -12.41 12.94
C GLU A 39 2.20 -12.97 13.39
N GLY A 40 1.44 -12.18 14.14
CA GLY A 40 0.12 -12.54 14.64
C GLY A 40 -0.98 -12.40 13.59
N ASP A 41 -2.19 -12.75 14.00
CA ASP A 41 -3.41 -12.72 13.19
C ASP A 41 -4.15 -11.38 13.23
N VAL A 42 -3.51 -10.32 13.75
CA VAL A 42 -4.10 -8.99 13.89
C VAL A 42 -3.47 -8.01 12.92
N TYR A 43 -4.29 -7.45 12.05
CA TYR A 43 -3.95 -6.28 11.24
C TYR A 43 -4.60 -5.03 11.85
N THR A 44 -3.80 -4.02 12.16
CA THR A 44 -4.30 -2.72 12.62
C THR A 44 -4.17 -1.69 11.51
N ALA A 45 -5.30 -1.13 11.07
CA ALA A 45 -5.32 -0.10 10.04
C ALA A 45 -4.54 1.14 10.50
N ARG A 46 -3.77 1.74 9.60
CA ARG A 46 -3.01 2.98 9.83
C ARG A 46 -1.98 2.95 10.96
N GLU A 47 -1.65 1.79 11.46
CA GLU A 47 -0.53 1.66 12.37
C GLU A 47 0.77 1.91 11.58
N GLU A 48 1.33 3.10 11.69
CA GLU A 48 2.64 3.48 11.12
C GLU A 48 3.79 3.09 12.06
N GLY A 49 3.55 2.12 12.95
CA GLY A 49 4.54 1.63 13.90
C GLY A 49 5.83 1.23 13.18
N ARG A 50 6.97 1.70 13.70
CA ARG A 50 8.28 1.29 13.19
C ARG A 50 8.44 -0.19 13.47
N VAL A 51 8.87 -0.94 12.48
CA VAL A 51 9.11 -2.38 12.63
C VAL A 51 10.25 -2.60 13.62
N SER A 52 10.05 -3.52 14.59
CA SER A 52 11.02 -3.83 15.64
C SER A 52 11.33 -5.32 15.72
N MET A 53 12.32 -5.68 16.56
CA MET A 53 12.70 -7.09 16.80
C MET A 53 11.64 -7.91 17.56
N GLU A 54 10.60 -7.29 18.09
CA GLU A 54 9.58 -7.97 18.88
C GLU A 54 8.66 -8.89 18.06
N ASN A 55 8.53 -8.62 16.76
CA ASN A 55 7.62 -9.33 15.84
C ASN A 55 8.35 -10.18 14.79
N VAL A 56 9.53 -10.70 15.09
CA VAL A 56 10.36 -11.46 14.13
C VAL A 56 10.80 -12.84 14.65
N GLY A 57 10.04 -13.43 15.55
CA GLY A 57 10.35 -14.73 16.14
C GLY A 57 10.46 -15.84 15.09
N ALA A 58 9.49 -15.94 14.19
CA ALA A 58 9.49 -16.91 13.10
C ALA A 58 10.61 -16.68 12.09
N LEU A 59 10.90 -15.40 11.76
CA LEU A 59 12.04 -15.05 10.92
C LEU A 59 13.36 -15.55 11.53
N LEU A 60 13.57 -15.31 12.83
CA LEU A 60 14.77 -15.75 13.53
C LEU A 60 14.85 -17.27 13.61
N SER A 61 13.73 -17.98 13.90
CA SER A 61 13.64 -19.43 13.91
C SER A 61 14.08 -20.01 12.57
N MET A 62 13.50 -19.55 11.47
CA MET A 62 13.85 -20.02 10.12
C MET A 62 15.32 -19.73 9.76
N LEU A 63 15.89 -18.61 10.21
CA LEU A 63 17.31 -18.33 10.02
C LEU A 63 18.21 -19.29 10.82
N GLN A 64 17.83 -19.64 12.06
CA GLN A 64 18.55 -20.59 12.89
C GLN A 64 18.50 -22.01 12.31
N GLU A 65 17.41 -22.38 11.64
CA GLU A 65 17.24 -23.64 10.91
C GLU A 65 18.03 -23.70 9.59
N GLY A 66 18.77 -22.65 9.22
CA GLY A 66 19.52 -22.57 7.97
C GLY A 66 18.65 -22.32 6.71
N ARG A 67 17.43 -21.86 6.88
CA ARG A 67 16.47 -21.55 5.80
C ARG A 67 16.60 -20.11 5.27
N GLY A 68 17.72 -19.47 5.47
CA GLY A 68 17.92 -18.07 5.09
C GLY A 68 17.70 -17.76 3.62
N ALA A 69 18.00 -18.69 2.71
CA ALA A 69 17.74 -18.53 1.27
C ALA A 69 16.23 -18.49 0.97
N GLU A 70 15.43 -19.33 1.66
CA GLU A 70 13.97 -19.32 1.55
C GLU A 70 13.38 -18.01 2.06
N VAL A 71 13.84 -17.53 3.21
CA VAL A 71 13.42 -16.23 3.77
C VAL A 71 13.68 -15.09 2.79
N VAL A 72 14.86 -15.03 2.19
CA VAL A 72 15.21 -13.98 1.22
C VAL A 72 14.33 -14.06 -0.04
N GLU A 73 14.02 -15.28 -0.50
CA GLU A 73 13.11 -15.47 -1.64
C GLU A 73 11.70 -14.98 -1.33
N ASP A 74 11.19 -15.22 -0.11
CA ASP A 74 9.89 -14.70 0.30
C ASP A 74 9.87 -13.17 0.38
N ILE A 75 10.90 -12.56 0.95
CA ILE A 75 11.04 -11.10 0.97
C ILE A 75 10.97 -10.53 -0.45
N ARG A 76 11.67 -11.16 -1.40
CA ARG A 76 11.67 -10.76 -2.80
C ARG A 76 10.28 -10.86 -3.41
N ARG A 77 9.59 -12.00 -3.24
CA ARG A 77 8.23 -12.22 -3.75
C ARG A 77 7.23 -11.22 -3.17
N PHE A 78 7.21 -11.04 -1.85
CA PHE A 78 6.30 -10.08 -1.22
C PHE A 78 6.51 -8.66 -1.75
N SER A 79 7.77 -8.26 -1.95
CA SER A 79 8.08 -6.94 -2.51
C SER A 79 7.71 -6.81 -3.98
N GLN A 80 8.00 -7.81 -4.83
CA GLN A 80 7.79 -7.73 -6.28
C GLN A 80 6.33 -7.93 -6.68
N ASP A 81 5.62 -8.87 -6.05
CA ASP A 81 4.24 -9.20 -6.37
C ASP A 81 3.23 -8.21 -5.76
N GLY A 82 3.70 -7.18 -5.04
CA GLY A 82 2.83 -6.20 -4.39
C GLY A 82 1.98 -6.78 -3.24
N ARG A 83 2.43 -7.88 -2.62
CA ARG A 83 1.74 -8.53 -1.51
C ARG A 83 1.96 -7.82 -0.18
N ALA A 84 3.07 -7.09 -0.06
CA ALA A 84 3.36 -6.29 1.11
C ALA A 84 2.43 -5.05 1.14
N VAL A 85 1.54 -5.02 2.09
CA VAL A 85 0.67 -3.86 2.34
C VAL A 85 1.48 -2.67 2.85
N ARG A 86 2.52 -2.99 3.62
CA ARG A 86 3.53 -2.04 4.11
C ARG A 86 4.89 -2.51 3.64
N PRO A 87 5.67 -1.70 2.92
CA PRO A 87 6.96 -2.13 2.41
C PRO A 87 8.06 -2.22 3.49
N GLY A 88 7.91 -1.48 4.60
CA GLY A 88 8.89 -1.44 5.70
C GLY A 88 9.32 -2.81 6.24
N PRO A 89 8.40 -3.76 6.53
CA PRO A 89 8.75 -5.10 6.99
C PRO A 89 9.69 -5.86 6.04
N CYS A 90 9.50 -5.73 4.73
CA CYS A 90 10.40 -6.34 3.75
C CYS A 90 11.82 -5.74 3.83
N PHE A 91 11.95 -4.42 3.99
CA PHE A 91 13.26 -3.76 4.14
C PHE A 91 13.94 -4.13 5.45
N PHE A 92 13.17 -4.22 6.53
CA PHE A 92 13.67 -4.65 7.83
C PHE A 92 14.17 -6.10 7.80
N ALA A 93 13.35 -7.04 7.29
CA ALA A 93 13.73 -8.44 7.15
C ALA A 93 14.98 -8.60 6.27
N LEU A 94 15.07 -7.86 5.16
CA LEU A 94 16.24 -7.88 4.29
C LEU A 94 17.48 -7.34 5.01
N ALA A 95 17.34 -6.27 5.80
CA ALA A 95 18.41 -5.72 6.61
C ALA A 95 18.93 -6.73 7.64
N LEU A 96 18.01 -7.45 8.31
CA LEU A 96 18.32 -8.51 9.26
C LEU A 96 19.08 -9.67 8.59
N CYS A 97 18.57 -10.20 7.48
CA CYS A 97 19.22 -11.26 6.69
C CYS A 97 20.62 -10.82 6.21
N SER A 98 20.77 -9.56 5.82
CA SER A 98 22.06 -9.00 5.36
C SER A 98 23.11 -8.86 6.45
N GLN A 99 22.77 -9.13 7.71
CA GLN A 99 23.68 -9.11 8.88
C GLN A 99 23.82 -10.49 9.56
N HIS A 100 23.13 -11.51 9.03
CA HIS A 100 23.14 -12.85 9.60
C HIS A 100 24.56 -13.46 9.61
N SER A 101 24.83 -14.37 10.57
CA SER A 101 26.14 -15.03 10.71
C SER A 101 26.46 -15.93 9.50
N GLU A 102 25.47 -16.56 8.89
CA GLU A 102 25.63 -17.41 7.71
C GLU A 102 25.98 -16.59 6.47
N LEU A 103 27.08 -16.93 5.80
CA LEU A 103 27.55 -16.21 4.61
C LEU A 103 26.59 -16.26 3.44
N LYS A 104 25.98 -17.43 3.19
CA LYS A 104 25.04 -17.64 2.08
C LYS A 104 23.82 -16.72 2.21
N THR A 105 23.23 -16.65 3.40
CA THR A 105 22.09 -15.77 3.70
C THR A 105 22.45 -14.30 3.51
N ARG A 106 23.61 -13.83 4.00
CA ARG A 106 24.07 -12.45 3.79
C ARG A 106 24.25 -12.12 2.32
N GLN A 107 24.87 -13.03 1.55
CA GLN A 107 25.09 -12.82 0.13
C GLN A 107 23.78 -12.79 -0.66
N ALA A 108 22.83 -13.70 -0.36
CA ALA A 108 21.51 -13.72 -0.96
C ALA A 108 20.75 -12.42 -0.70
N ALA A 109 20.73 -11.95 0.55
CA ALA A 109 20.06 -10.72 0.94
C ALA A 109 20.64 -9.48 0.22
N LEU A 110 21.96 -9.35 0.17
CA LEU A 110 22.61 -8.22 -0.51
C LEU A 110 22.46 -8.27 -2.04
N LYS A 111 22.36 -9.47 -2.63
CA LYS A 111 22.03 -9.64 -4.05
C LYS A 111 20.59 -9.22 -4.37
N ALA A 112 19.65 -9.50 -3.47
CA ALA A 112 18.24 -9.13 -3.62
C ALA A 112 17.97 -7.62 -3.37
N LEU A 113 18.96 -6.86 -2.88
CA LEU A 113 18.77 -5.45 -2.48
C LEU A 113 18.13 -4.61 -3.58
N LYS A 114 18.58 -4.69 -4.82
CA LYS A 114 18.06 -3.91 -5.93
C LYS A 114 16.64 -4.31 -6.36
N GLU A 115 16.29 -5.58 -6.16
CA GLU A 115 14.97 -6.12 -6.51
C GLU A 115 13.91 -5.73 -5.46
N VAL A 116 14.33 -5.60 -4.20
CA VAL A 116 13.47 -5.21 -3.07
C VAL A 116 13.43 -3.69 -2.91
N CYS A 117 14.58 -3.02 -2.96
CA CYS A 117 14.72 -1.57 -2.83
C CYS A 117 14.81 -0.92 -4.21
N ARG A 118 13.65 -0.72 -4.87
CA ARG A 118 13.58 -0.26 -6.26
C ARG A 118 13.71 1.25 -6.45
N ASP A 119 13.53 2.02 -5.42
CA ASP A 119 13.69 3.48 -5.44
C ASP A 119 14.58 3.98 -4.28
N PRO A 120 15.04 5.25 -4.33
CA PRO A 120 15.91 5.80 -3.30
C PRO A 120 15.33 5.74 -1.88
N THR A 121 14.01 5.92 -1.74
CA THR A 121 13.37 5.92 -0.42
C THR A 121 13.43 4.55 0.24
N HIS A 122 13.27 3.50 -0.55
CA HIS A 122 13.43 2.11 -0.10
C HIS A 122 14.88 1.82 0.33
N LEU A 123 15.85 2.29 -0.45
CA LEU A 123 17.26 2.12 -0.12
C LEU A 123 17.62 2.83 1.19
N PHE A 124 17.15 4.08 1.38
CA PHE A 124 17.38 4.83 2.62
C PHE A 124 16.76 4.11 3.83
N SER A 125 15.53 3.62 3.71
CA SER A 125 14.87 2.85 4.77
C SER A 125 15.64 1.56 5.11
N PHE A 126 16.10 0.82 4.10
CA PHE A 126 16.94 -0.36 4.31
C PHE A 126 18.22 -0.03 5.09
N ILE A 127 18.94 1.03 4.70
CA ILE A 127 20.16 1.47 5.37
C ILE A 127 19.87 1.91 6.81
N GLN A 128 18.74 2.58 7.03
CA GLN A 128 18.34 3.02 8.35
C GLN A 128 18.02 1.83 9.26
N TYR A 129 17.23 0.85 8.80
CA TYR A 129 16.99 -0.37 9.57
C TYR A 129 18.28 -1.13 9.86
N LYS A 130 19.19 -1.19 8.89
CA LYS A 130 20.48 -1.83 9.07
C LYS A 130 21.34 -1.13 10.14
N LYS A 131 21.25 0.18 10.26
CA LYS A 131 21.89 0.97 11.31
C LYS A 131 21.27 0.66 12.67
N GLU A 132 19.96 0.65 12.78
CA GLU A 132 19.22 0.38 14.01
C GLU A 132 19.46 -1.01 14.57
N LEU A 133 19.48 -2.02 13.69
CA LEU A 133 19.80 -3.40 14.08
C LEU A 133 21.21 -3.56 14.65
N LYS A 134 22.09 -2.56 14.48
CA LYS A 134 23.44 -2.52 15.04
C LYS A 134 23.65 -1.46 16.11
N ASP A 135 22.59 -0.80 16.53
CA ASP A 135 22.68 0.18 17.60
C ASP A 135 23.24 -0.46 18.89
N GLY A 136 24.18 0.22 19.54
CA GLY A 136 24.91 -0.31 20.69
C GLY A 136 26.07 -1.27 20.36
N MET A 137 26.28 -1.66 19.09
CA MET A 137 27.43 -2.50 18.70
C MET A 137 28.65 -1.65 18.32
N LYS A 138 29.85 -2.13 18.68
CA LYS A 138 31.13 -1.43 18.36
C LYS A 138 31.47 -1.40 16.87
N CYS A 139 30.83 -2.18 16.02
CA CYS A 139 31.13 -2.27 14.59
C CYS A 139 30.12 -1.50 13.74
N GLY A 140 30.62 -0.69 12.80
CA GLY A 140 29.80 0.02 11.82
C GLY A 140 29.13 -0.93 10.81
N ILE A 141 28.12 -0.41 10.09
CA ILE A 141 27.37 -1.18 9.08
C ILE A 141 28.11 -1.33 7.74
N TRP A 142 29.06 -0.44 7.43
CA TRP A 142 29.70 -0.29 6.11
C TRP A 142 30.85 -1.28 5.85
N GLY A 143 30.55 -2.58 5.91
CA GLY A 143 31.49 -3.62 5.49
C GLY A 143 31.59 -3.73 3.95
N ARG A 144 32.63 -4.44 3.46
CA ARG A 144 32.92 -4.61 2.01
C ARG A 144 31.70 -5.06 1.19
N ALA A 145 30.93 -6.02 1.71
CA ALA A 145 29.77 -6.58 1.02
C ALA A 145 28.64 -5.55 0.85
N LEU A 146 28.33 -4.76 1.90
CA LEU A 146 27.33 -3.70 1.80
C LEU A 146 27.77 -2.59 0.84
N ARG A 147 29.04 -2.17 0.94
CA ARG A 147 29.60 -1.16 0.03
C ARG A 147 29.42 -1.59 -1.43
N LYS A 148 29.73 -2.86 -1.73
CA LYS A 148 29.51 -3.40 -3.07
C LYS A 148 28.04 -3.38 -3.46
N ALA A 149 27.14 -3.87 -2.63
CA ALA A 149 25.71 -3.93 -2.92
C ALA A 149 25.11 -2.55 -3.18
N VAL A 150 25.48 -1.53 -2.40
CA VAL A 150 25.04 -0.13 -2.60
C VAL A 150 25.66 0.44 -3.89
N SER A 151 26.93 0.17 -4.15
CA SER A 151 27.57 0.59 -5.40
C SER A 151 26.91 -0.04 -6.62
N ASP A 152 26.61 -1.33 -6.57
CA ASP A 152 25.89 -2.05 -7.63
C ASP A 152 24.48 -1.47 -7.84
N TRP A 153 23.78 -1.11 -6.75
CA TRP A 153 22.47 -0.47 -6.81
C TRP A 153 22.49 0.82 -7.66
N TYR A 154 23.49 1.70 -7.48
CA TYR A 154 23.64 2.91 -8.30
C TYR A 154 24.08 2.60 -9.73
N ASN A 155 25.02 1.68 -9.92
CA ASN A 155 25.62 1.38 -11.22
C ASN A 155 24.70 0.62 -12.19
N GLU A 156 23.73 -0.11 -11.65
CA GLU A 156 22.81 -0.92 -12.45
C GLU A 156 21.49 -0.21 -12.77
N GLN A 157 21.29 1.01 -12.26
CA GLN A 157 20.13 1.83 -12.62
C GLN A 157 20.23 2.35 -14.06
N ASP A 158 19.08 2.54 -14.69
CA ASP A 158 19.00 3.39 -15.88
C ASP A 158 19.39 4.82 -15.53
N ALA A 159 20.29 5.42 -16.31
CA ALA A 159 20.86 6.72 -15.97
C ALA A 159 19.81 7.85 -15.91
N MET A 160 18.87 7.86 -16.86
CA MET A 160 17.81 8.89 -16.86
C MET A 160 16.86 8.72 -15.68
N SER A 161 16.48 7.48 -15.36
CA SER A 161 15.66 7.16 -14.19
C SER A 161 16.36 7.55 -12.89
N LEU A 162 17.66 7.29 -12.78
CA LEU A 162 18.45 7.68 -11.62
C LEU A 162 18.55 9.21 -11.51
N ALA A 163 18.82 9.94 -12.60
CA ALA A 163 18.86 11.39 -12.61
C ALA A 163 17.52 12.01 -12.15
N ALA A 164 16.41 11.46 -12.63
CA ALA A 164 15.09 11.87 -12.17
C ALA A 164 14.88 11.58 -10.67
N ALA A 165 15.23 10.39 -10.21
CA ALA A 165 15.05 9.97 -8.83
C ALA A 165 15.88 10.82 -7.83
N VAL A 166 17.14 11.11 -8.13
CA VAL A 166 18.02 11.88 -7.24
C VAL A 166 17.66 13.38 -7.19
N THR A 167 17.04 13.90 -8.24
CA THR A 167 16.56 15.30 -8.26
C THR A 167 15.25 15.47 -7.50
N LYS A 168 14.43 14.43 -7.41
CA LYS A 168 13.16 14.41 -6.67
C LYS A 168 13.35 14.09 -5.18
N CYS A 169 14.12 13.08 -4.85
CA CYS A 169 14.35 12.62 -3.48
C CYS A 169 15.83 12.73 -3.11
N LYS A 170 16.23 13.86 -2.52
CA LYS A 170 17.63 14.11 -2.15
C LYS A 170 18.05 13.39 -0.88
N GLN A 171 17.13 13.27 0.07
CA GLN A 171 17.39 12.68 1.39
C GLN A 171 16.09 12.15 2.01
N ARG A 172 16.23 11.14 2.86
CA ARG A 172 15.15 10.60 3.69
C ARG A 172 15.73 9.88 4.91
N GLU A 173 15.04 9.91 6.06
CA GLU A 173 15.41 9.21 7.29
C GLU A 173 16.85 9.50 7.76
N GLY A 174 17.32 10.72 7.54
CA GLY A 174 18.67 11.14 7.90
C GLY A 174 19.77 10.66 6.94
N TRP A 175 19.41 10.02 5.83
CA TRP A 175 20.33 9.59 4.77
C TRP A 175 20.16 10.41 3.50
N SER A 176 21.26 10.75 2.84
CA SER A 176 21.29 11.39 1.53
C SER A 176 22.03 10.51 0.51
N HIS A 177 21.79 10.76 -0.78
CA HIS A 177 22.58 10.12 -1.84
C HIS A 177 24.08 10.38 -1.67
N GLN A 178 24.45 11.60 -1.24
CA GLN A 178 25.85 11.96 -0.99
C GLN A 178 26.48 11.09 0.09
N ASP A 179 25.74 10.80 1.18
CA ASP A 179 26.22 9.93 2.25
C ASP A 179 26.44 8.50 1.74
N LEU A 180 25.46 7.96 1.00
CA LEU A 180 25.55 6.60 0.49
C LEU A 180 26.70 6.44 -0.50
N LEU A 181 26.88 7.36 -1.45
CA LEU A 181 27.99 7.31 -2.41
C LEU A 181 29.37 7.41 -1.73
N ARG A 182 29.50 8.26 -0.71
CA ARG A 182 30.76 8.41 0.05
C ARG A 182 31.06 7.17 0.89
N LEU A 183 30.09 6.69 1.65
CA LEU A 183 30.29 5.58 2.58
C LEU A 183 30.42 4.23 1.88
N SER A 184 29.78 4.07 0.72
CA SER A 184 29.95 2.88 -0.12
C SER A 184 31.24 2.90 -0.92
N HIS A 185 31.92 4.05 -1.05
CA HIS A 185 33.03 4.26 -1.96
C HIS A 185 32.67 3.87 -3.41
N THR A 186 31.48 4.21 -3.84
CA THR A 186 30.97 3.87 -5.17
C THR A 186 31.90 4.41 -6.24
N LYS A 187 32.36 3.49 -7.10
CA LYS A 187 33.06 3.83 -8.34
C LYS A 187 32.05 3.68 -9.48
N PRO A 188 31.69 4.77 -10.16
CA PRO A 188 30.77 4.71 -11.30
C PRO A 188 31.30 3.79 -12.39
N ALA A 189 30.47 2.89 -12.88
CA ALA A 189 30.83 1.94 -13.94
C ALA A 189 30.58 2.49 -15.35
N LYS A 190 29.75 3.55 -15.46
CA LYS A 190 29.38 4.21 -16.72
C LYS A 190 29.56 5.72 -16.58
N ASP A 191 29.88 6.40 -17.71
CA ASP A 191 30.08 7.84 -17.70
C ASP A 191 28.85 8.64 -17.26
N ALA A 192 27.66 8.20 -17.64
CA ALA A 192 26.41 8.83 -17.20
C ALA A 192 26.21 8.71 -15.69
N ILE A 193 26.55 7.56 -15.08
CA ILE A 193 26.51 7.39 -13.62
C ILE A 193 27.61 8.22 -12.94
N ALA A 194 28.78 8.38 -13.57
CA ALA A 194 29.84 9.27 -13.08
C ALA A 194 29.40 10.73 -13.06
N LEU A 195 28.69 11.17 -14.09
CA LEU A 195 28.08 12.50 -14.17
C LEU A 195 27.10 12.72 -13.02
N ILE A 196 26.14 11.79 -12.82
CA ILE A 196 25.13 11.90 -11.75
C ILE A 196 25.82 11.89 -10.36
N SER A 197 26.80 11.00 -10.16
CA SER A 197 27.57 10.94 -8.91
C SER A 197 28.32 12.25 -8.63
N LYS A 198 28.89 12.87 -9.67
CA LYS A 198 29.53 14.19 -9.56
C LYS A 198 28.50 15.29 -9.23
N TYR A 199 27.33 15.27 -9.88
CA TYR A 199 26.22 16.18 -9.57
C TYR A 199 25.81 16.11 -8.10
N ILE A 200 25.63 14.89 -7.56
CA ILE A 200 25.25 14.67 -6.15
C ILE A 200 26.34 15.16 -5.20
N THR A 201 27.60 14.85 -5.47
CA THR A 201 28.69 15.05 -4.51
C THR A 201 29.39 16.39 -4.61
N LYS A 202 29.40 17.00 -5.78
CA LYS A 202 30.12 18.27 -6.08
C LYS A 202 29.22 19.40 -6.54
N GLY A 203 28.00 19.08 -6.98
CA GLY A 203 27.02 20.05 -7.48
C GLY A 203 27.16 20.39 -8.96
N TRP A 204 26.21 21.19 -9.44
CA TRP A 204 26.04 21.50 -10.87
C TRP A 204 27.24 22.22 -11.50
N LYS A 205 27.82 23.22 -10.82
CA LYS A 205 28.96 23.99 -11.34
C LYS A 205 30.15 23.09 -11.71
N GLU A 206 30.45 22.13 -10.86
CA GLU A 206 31.55 21.17 -11.11
C GLU A 206 31.22 20.21 -12.27
N VAL A 207 29.95 19.90 -12.48
CA VAL A 207 29.50 19.12 -13.63
C VAL A 207 29.73 19.90 -14.92
N GLN A 208 29.28 21.16 -14.97
CA GLN A 208 29.45 22.03 -16.15
C GLN A 208 30.91 22.11 -16.56
N VAL A 209 31.82 22.39 -15.63
CA VAL A 209 33.27 22.47 -15.91
C VAL A 209 33.82 21.15 -16.42
N ALA A 210 33.38 20.02 -15.84
CA ALA A 210 33.95 18.71 -16.17
C ALA A 210 33.49 18.16 -17.52
N TYR A 211 32.37 18.63 -18.06
CA TYR A 211 31.75 18.12 -19.28
C TYR A 211 31.66 19.15 -20.42
N ALA A 212 32.15 20.39 -20.22
CA ALA A 212 32.05 21.47 -21.20
C ALA A 212 32.77 21.18 -22.53
N ASP A 213 33.98 20.60 -22.45
CA ASP A 213 34.86 20.43 -23.61
C ASP A 213 35.11 18.94 -23.96
N LYS A 214 34.18 18.06 -23.55
CA LYS A 214 34.30 16.62 -23.83
C LYS A 214 33.37 16.20 -24.94
N GLU A 215 33.86 15.28 -25.77
CA GLU A 215 32.99 14.49 -26.62
C GLU A 215 32.24 13.49 -25.74
N ASN A 216 30.96 13.75 -25.54
CA ASN A 216 30.09 12.98 -24.63
C ASN A 216 29.26 11.97 -25.44
N SER A 217 29.03 10.79 -24.87
CA SER A 217 28.09 9.81 -25.43
C SER A 217 26.64 10.34 -25.40
N ASP A 218 25.77 9.81 -26.24
CA ASP A 218 24.35 10.19 -26.30
C ASP A 218 23.65 10.07 -24.95
N GLU A 219 23.98 9.03 -24.14
CA GLU A 219 23.44 8.82 -22.81
C GLU A 219 23.87 9.96 -21.85
N VAL A 220 25.15 10.33 -21.90
CA VAL A 220 25.69 11.45 -21.09
C VAL A 220 25.05 12.76 -21.51
N VAL A 221 24.91 13.03 -22.81
CA VAL A 221 24.27 14.24 -23.33
C VAL A 221 22.82 14.37 -22.83
N LYS A 222 22.06 13.27 -22.88
CA LYS A 222 20.67 13.26 -22.37
C LYS A 222 20.59 13.58 -20.89
N VAL A 223 21.43 12.93 -20.07
CA VAL A 223 21.45 13.17 -18.61
C VAL A 223 21.91 14.57 -18.30
N LEU A 224 22.94 15.08 -19.00
CA LEU A 224 23.46 16.43 -18.81
C LEU A 224 22.38 17.47 -19.12
N SER A 225 21.71 17.35 -20.27
CA SER A 225 20.61 18.22 -20.68
C SER A 225 19.46 18.20 -19.68
N TYR A 226 19.10 17.02 -19.17
CA TYR A 226 18.06 16.89 -18.14
C TYR A 226 18.43 17.59 -16.83
N LEU A 227 19.66 17.41 -16.33
CA LEU A 227 20.13 18.06 -15.11
C LEU A 227 20.24 19.59 -15.30
N GLU A 228 20.64 20.05 -16.48
CA GLU A 228 20.65 21.48 -16.84
C GLU A 228 19.24 22.08 -16.73
N VAL A 229 18.23 21.40 -17.28
CA VAL A 229 16.83 21.82 -17.17
C VAL A 229 16.38 21.90 -15.72
N VAL A 230 16.71 20.89 -14.90
CA VAL A 230 16.37 20.89 -13.46
C VAL A 230 17.04 22.06 -12.72
N GLU A 231 18.29 22.36 -13.05
CA GLU A 231 18.99 23.51 -12.46
C GLU A 231 18.44 24.84 -12.99
N LYS A 232 18.13 24.92 -14.28
CA LYS A 232 17.56 26.11 -14.91
C LYS A 232 16.22 26.48 -14.26
N VAL A 233 15.32 25.51 -14.06
CA VAL A 233 14.02 25.78 -13.42
C VAL A 233 14.16 26.28 -11.99
N LYS A 234 15.19 25.84 -11.25
CA LYS A 234 15.45 26.32 -9.89
C LYS A 234 15.95 27.75 -9.82
N HIS A 235 16.50 28.30 -10.90
CA HIS A 235 17.08 29.63 -10.93
C HIS A 235 16.26 30.60 -11.77
N SER A 236 15.30 30.12 -12.56
CA SER A 236 14.44 30.97 -13.37
C SER A 236 13.44 31.74 -12.51
N CYS A 237 13.33 33.04 -12.76
CA CYS A 237 12.28 33.92 -12.22
C CYS A 237 11.18 34.20 -13.24
N ASP A 238 11.33 33.73 -14.48
CA ASP A 238 10.35 33.86 -15.54
C ASP A 238 9.33 32.72 -15.50
N GLU A 239 8.09 33.04 -15.17
CA GLU A 239 6.99 32.08 -15.09
C GLU A 239 6.76 31.34 -16.40
N THR A 240 6.86 32.06 -17.54
CA THR A 240 6.65 31.46 -18.87
C THR A 240 7.72 30.42 -19.18
N GLU A 241 8.97 30.70 -18.83
CA GLU A 241 10.07 29.77 -18.97
C GLU A 241 9.87 28.53 -18.08
N VAL A 242 9.48 28.75 -16.82
CA VAL A 242 9.20 27.64 -15.86
C VAL A 242 8.11 26.72 -16.40
N ILE A 243 7.02 27.27 -16.93
CA ILE A 243 5.92 26.51 -17.52
C ILE A 243 6.40 25.68 -18.71
N SER A 244 7.15 26.29 -19.64
CA SER A 244 7.71 25.61 -20.81
C SER A 244 8.59 24.44 -20.40
N LEU A 245 9.50 24.63 -19.44
CA LEU A 245 10.37 23.58 -18.92
C LEU A 245 9.61 22.42 -18.27
N ILE A 246 8.53 22.72 -17.53
CA ILE A 246 7.67 21.69 -16.94
C ILE A 246 7.01 20.85 -18.03
N GLU A 247 6.41 21.47 -19.04
CA GLU A 247 5.65 20.80 -20.09
C GLU A 247 6.56 19.99 -21.03
N GLU A 248 7.70 20.53 -21.43
CA GLU A 248 8.64 19.86 -22.33
C GLU A 248 9.36 18.68 -21.67
N HIS A 249 9.75 18.84 -20.39
CA HIS A 249 10.59 17.85 -19.69
C HIS A 249 9.84 17.07 -18.62
N LYS A 250 8.51 17.24 -18.49
CA LYS A 250 7.63 16.56 -17.52
C LYS A 250 8.15 16.64 -16.09
N LEU A 251 8.61 17.84 -15.71
CA LEU A 251 9.12 18.07 -14.37
C LEU A 251 8.00 17.89 -13.32
N GLU A 252 8.39 17.38 -12.16
CA GLU A 252 7.47 17.16 -11.06
C GLU A 252 7.63 18.26 -9.99
N ARG A 253 6.60 18.40 -9.16
CA ARG A 253 6.52 19.40 -8.10
C ARG A 253 7.75 19.43 -7.18
N GLU A 254 8.33 18.27 -6.88
CA GLU A 254 9.47 18.07 -6.00
C GLU A 254 10.78 18.70 -6.56
N GLN A 255 10.81 18.99 -7.85
CA GLN A 255 11.94 19.59 -8.55
C GLN A 255 11.85 21.11 -8.63
N LEU A 256 10.71 21.69 -8.24
CA LEU A 256 10.44 23.13 -8.30
C LEU A 256 10.72 23.82 -6.97
N LEU A 257 10.94 25.13 -7.01
CA LEU A 257 10.97 25.97 -5.82
C LEU A 257 9.56 26.21 -5.29
N THR A 258 9.48 26.43 -3.98
CA THR A 258 8.20 26.77 -3.31
C THR A 258 7.56 28.03 -3.90
N ASP A 259 8.36 28.99 -4.38
CA ASP A 259 7.87 30.22 -4.97
C ASP A 259 7.16 30.00 -6.32
N HIS A 260 7.64 29.07 -7.14
CA HIS A 260 6.94 28.68 -8.37
C HIS A 260 5.56 28.11 -8.09
N LEU A 261 5.40 27.40 -6.96
CA LEU A 261 4.13 26.79 -6.55
C LEU A 261 3.10 27.81 -6.02
N LYS A 262 3.39 29.11 -6.06
CA LYS A 262 2.42 30.18 -5.81
C LYS A 262 1.63 30.54 -7.07
N SER A 263 2.15 30.23 -8.26
CA SER A 263 1.51 30.50 -9.55
C SER A 263 0.47 29.45 -9.92
N LYS A 264 -0.74 29.88 -10.28
CA LYS A 264 -1.80 29.02 -10.81
C LYS A 264 -1.41 28.42 -12.17
N GLN A 265 -0.71 29.18 -13.01
CA GLN A 265 -0.28 28.72 -14.33
C GLN A 265 0.76 27.60 -14.23
N VAL A 266 1.68 27.69 -13.28
CA VAL A 266 2.63 26.62 -12.97
C VAL A 266 1.89 25.35 -12.50
N TRP A 267 0.88 25.49 -11.64
CA TRP A 267 0.05 24.36 -11.24
C TRP A 267 -0.70 23.74 -12.40
N ARG A 268 -1.23 24.56 -13.33
CA ARG A 268 -1.90 24.06 -14.52
C ARG A 268 -0.97 23.19 -15.37
N ALA A 269 0.27 23.63 -15.57
CA ALA A 269 1.28 22.83 -16.28
C ALA A 269 1.58 21.51 -15.56
N LEU A 270 1.80 21.55 -14.24
CA LEU A 270 2.02 20.34 -13.42
C LEU A 270 0.85 19.37 -13.46
N LEU A 271 -0.39 19.86 -13.38
CA LEU A 271 -1.60 19.05 -13.33
C LEU A 271 -1.84 18.25 -14.61
N LYS A 272 -1.24 18.61 -15.75
CA LYS A 272 -1.38 17.85 -17.00
C LYS A 272 -0.81 16.42 -16.86
N GLU A 273 0.34 16.28 -16.21
CA GLU A 273 1.07 15.01 -16.11
C GLU A 273 1.13 14.43 -14.70
N MET A 274 0.71 15.17 -13.67
CA MET A 274 0.79 14.72 -12.28
C MET A 274 0.04 13.39 -12.06
N PRO A 275 0.65 12.38 -11.41
CA PRO A 275 -0.04 11.12 -11.12
C PRO A 275 -1.34 11.35 -10.34
N LEU A 276 -2.41 10.64 -10.73
CA LEU A 276 -3.75 10.89 -10.18
C LEU A 276 -3.83 10.68 -8.66
N HIS A 277 -3.09 9.69 -8.11
CA HIS A 277 -3.01 9.51 -6.65
C HIS A 277 -2.39 10.73 -5.94
N SER A 278 -1.44 11.42 -6.58
CA SER A 278 -0.85 12.65 -6.05
C SER A 278 -1.85 13.81 -6.11
N VAL A 279 -2.61 13.91 -7.20
CA VAL A 279 -3.70 14.91 -7.32
C VAL A 279 -4.71 14.74 -6.20
N LEU A 280 -5.24 13.52 -6.00
CA LEU A 280 -6.23 13.24 -4.96
C LEU A 280 -5.71 13.57 -3.55
N LYS A 281 -4.45 13.28 -3.27
CA LYS A 281 -3.82 13.55 -1.97
C LYS A 281 -3.72 15.04 -1.63
N ILE A 282 -3.60 15.91 -2.64
CA ILE A 282 -3.36 17.34 -2.44
C ILE A 282 -4.55 18.24 -2.83
N LEU A 283 -5.71 17.65 -3.19
CA LEU A 283 -6.92 18.42 -3.59
C LEU A 283 -7.24 19.54 -2.60
N GLY A 284 -7.37 19.23 -1.31
CA GLY A 284 -7.68 20.19 -0.27
C GLY A 284 -6.64 21.31 -0.16
N LYS A 285 -5.35 20.99 -0.28
CA LYS A 285 -4.28 21.99 -0.27
C LYS A 285 -4.35 22.90 -1.49
N MET A 286 -4.63 22.36 -2.67
CA MET A 286 -4.77 23.17 -3.90
C MET A 286 -5.98 24.10 -3.81
N THR A 287 -7.11 23.61 -3.28
CA THR A 287 -8.31 24.45 -3.05
C THR A 287 -8.05 25.53 -2.01
N SER A 288 -7.41 25.19 -0.88
CA SER A 288 -7.03 26.15 0.15
C SER A 288 -6.10 27.26 -0.38
N ASN A 289 -5.18 26.90 -1.29
CA ASN A 289 -4.24 27.84 -1.92
C ASN A 289 -4.85 28.56 -3.14
N LYS A 290 -6.16 28.43 -3.38
CA LYS A 290 -6.88 29.04 -4.50
C LYS A 290 -6.31 28.66 -5.89
N VAL A 291 -5.64 27.53 -5.99
CA VAL A 291 -5.26 26.92 -7.27
C VAL A 291 -6.50 26.36 -7.96
N LEU A 292 -7.35 25.66 -7.19
CA LEU A 292 -8.65 25.16 -7.63
C LEU A 292 -9.73 26.10 -7.11
N GLU A 293 -10.26 26.93 -7.99
CA GLU A 293 -11.42 27.81 -7.71
C GLU A 293 -12.65 27.29 -8.49
N PRO A 294 -13.86 27.44 -7.95
CA PRO A 294 -15.07 27.01 -8.62
C PRO A 294 -15.16 27.57 -10.06
N GLY A 295 -15.35 26.69 -11.04
CA GLY A 295 -15.46 27.06 -12.45
C GLY A 295 -14.15 27.42 -13.14
N SER A 296 -13.01 27.36 -12.48
CA SER A 296 -11.69 27.61 -13.11
C SER A 296 -11.29 26.50 -14.08
N SER A 297 -10.41 26.84 -15.04
CA SER A 297 -9.85 25.87 -15.99
C SER A 297 -9.05 24.76 -15.31
N GLU A 298 -8.41 25.06 -14.18
CA GLU A 298 -7.65 24.11 -13.36
C GLU A 298 -8.60 23.12 -12.69
N THR A 299 -9.72 23.58 -12.13
CA THR A 299 -10.76 22.74 -11.56
C THR A 299 -11.39 21.84 -12.62
N GLN A 300 -11.69 22.38 -13.80
CA GLN A 300 -12.21 21.59 -14.91
C GLN A 300 -11.24 20.50 -15.35
N LEU A 301 -9.96 20.85 -15.54
CA LEU A 301 -8.90 19.89 -15.88
C LEU A 301 -8.80 18.74 -14.84
N VAL A 302 -8.83 19.08 -13.56
CA VAL A 302 -8.81 18.09 -12.48
C VAL A 302 -10.03 17.18 -12.54
N CYS A 303 -11.23 17.72 -12.71
CA CYS A 303 -12.46 16.93 -12.86
C CYS A 303 -12.42 15.98 -14.06
N GLU A 304 -11.96 16.46 -15.22
CA GLU A 304 -11.79 15.63 -16.42
C GLU A 304 -10.81 14.48 -16.18
N ARG A 305 -9.68 14.74 -15.55
CA ARG A 305 -8.69 13.71 -15.24
C ARG A 305 -9.20 12.68 -14.23
N ILE A 306 -9.90 13.12 -13.18
CA ILE A 306 -10.48 12.23 -12.16
C ILE A 306 -11.51 11.29 -12.80
N GLN A 307 -12.31 11.75 -13.76
CA GLN A 307 -13.34 10.96 -14.42
C GLN A 307 -12.84 10.11 -15.59
N SER A 308 -11.61 10.32 -16.05
CA SER A 308 -11.05 9.64 -17.21
C SER A 308 -10.73 8.17 -16.87
N GLU A 309 -11.43 7.24 -17.56
CA GLU A 309 -11.22 5.79 -17.39
C GLU A 309 -9.77 5.38 -17.73
N THR A 310 -9.19 5.98 -18.76
CA THR A 310 -7.81 5.70 -19.15
C THR A 310 -6.81 6.10 -18.06
N VAL A 311 -7.04 7.27 -17.43
CA VAL A 311 -6.20 7.76 -16.32
C VAL A 311 -6.40 6.91 -15.07
N LEU A 312 -7.65 6.57 -14.73
CA LEU A 312 -7.99 5.68 -13.60
C LEU A 312 -7.36 4.30 -13.75
N LYS A 313 -7.45 3.71 -14.95
CA LYS A 313 -6.86 2.39 -15.27
C LYS A 313 -5.34 2.42 -15.17
N LYS A 314 -4.70 3.46 -15.74
CA LYS A 314 -3.24 3.64 -15.65
C LYS A 314 -2.77 3.83 -14.20
N ALA A 315 -3.54 4.56 -13.41
CA ALA A 315 -3.25 4.81 -12.00
C ALA A 315 -3.57 3.62 -11.09
N LYS A 316 -4.29 2.62 -11.56
CA LYS A 316 -4.76 1.44 -10.80
C LYS A 316 -5.40 1.82 -9.46
N LEU A 317 -6.16 2.92 -9.45
CA LEU A 317 -6.80 3.39 -8.21
C LEU A 317 -7.95 2.47 -7.82
N HIS A 318 -7.91 2.03 -6.58
CA HIS A 318 -8.97 1.24 -5.97
C HIS A 318 -10.16 2.14 -5.59
N PRO A 319 -11.44 1.70 -5.74
CA PRO A 319 -12.61 2.50 -5.37
C PRO A 319 -12.56 3.02 -3.93
N PHE A 320 -12.11 2.21 -3.00
CA PHE A 320 -11.98 2.62 -1.60
C PHE A 320 -10.99 3.78 -1.40
N SER A 321 -9.91 3.86 -2.19
CA SER A 321 -8.98 5.00 -2.17
C SER A 321 -9.65 6.30 -2.60
N ILE A 322 -10.50 6.22 -3.62
CA ILE A 322 -11.25 7.38 -4.13
C ILE A 322 -12.29 7.83 -3.09
N LEU A 323 -12.99 6.87 -2.47
CA LEU A 323 -13.93 7.14 -1.39
C LEU A 323 -13.26 7.86 -0.22
N LEU A 324 -12.12 7.35 0.27
CA LEU A 324 -11.36 7.99 1.34
C LEU A 324 -10.93 9.42 0.98
N ALA A 325 -10.45 9.64 -0.24
CA ALA A 325 -10.05 10.96 -0.71
C ALA A 325 -11.26 11.91 -0.84
N SER A 326 -12.41 11.40 -1.32
CA SER A 326 -13.65 12.16 -1.46
C SER A 326 -14.18 12.63 -0.11
N GLU A 327 -14.28 11.73 0.86
CA GLU A 327 -14.76 12.07 2.19
C GLU A 327 -13.80 13.00 2.95
N HIS A 328 -12.47 12.84 2.74
CA HIS A 328 -11.50 13.78 3.26
C HIS A 328 -11.65 15.17 2.65
N TYR A 329 -11.83 15.25 1.32
CA TYR A 329 -12.03 16.53 0.63
C TYR A 329 -13.34 17.21 1.06
N LYS A 330 -14.43 16.45 1.17
CA LYS A 330 -15.75 16.89 1.65
C LYS A 330 -15.71 17.47 3.06
N ARG A 331 -14.83 16.95 3.92
CA ARG A 331 -14.65 17.46 5.29
C ARG A 331 -14.20 18.92 5.33
N GLY A 332 -13.57 19.45 4.31
CA GLY A 332 -13.13 20.84 4.21
C GLY A 332 -11.95 21.25 5.10
N GLN A 333 -11.23 20.27 5.68
CA GLN A 333 -10.06 20.54 6.52
C GLN A 333 -9.08 19.36 6.57
N GLY A 334 -7.81 19.67 6.75
CA GLY A 334 -6.74 18.67 6.94
C GLY A 334 -6.90 17.89 8.26
N TYR A 335 -6.17 16.78 8.40
CA TYR A 335 -6.26 15.89 9.57
C TYR A 335 -5.95 16.60 10.91
N GLN A 336 -5.07 17.60 10.89
CA GLN A 336 -4.73 18.42 12.06
C GLN A 336 -5.54 19.73 12.10
N GLY A 337 -6.67 19.80 11.39
CA GLY A 337 -7.51 20.98 11.32
C GLY A 337 -7.02 22.10 10.39
N LYS A 338 -5.85 21.95 9.78
CA LYS A 338 -5.28 22.88 8.79
C LYS A 338 -4.61 22.10 7.65
N PRO A 339 -4.63 22.61 6.40
CA PRO A 339 -5.37 23.79 5.94
C PRO A 339 -6.88 23.58 5.96
N LYS A 340 -7.65 24.67 5.84
CA LYS A 340 -9.11 24.66 5.64
C LYS A 340 -9.42 25.06 4.20
N TRP A 341 -10.48 24.49 3.65
CA TRP A 341 -10.98 24.79 2.30
C TRP A 341 -12.50 24.62 2.24
N GLU A 342 -13.11 25.22 1.23
CA GLU A 342 -14.50 24.97 0.89
C GLU A 342 -14.53 23.91 -0.24
N PRO A 343 -15.20 22.77 -0.04
CA PRO A 343 -15.25 21.72 -1.06
C PRO A 343 -16.01 22.16 -2.30
N ASP A 344 -15.42 21.97 -3.47
CA ASP A 344 -16.06 22.25 -4.74
C ASP A 344 -17.00 21.09 -5.15
N GLY A 345 -18.25 21.42 -5.48
CA GLY A 345 -19.27 20.46 -5.85
C GLY A 345 -18.98 19.70 -7.16
N SER A 346 -18.26 20.33 -8.11
CA SER A 346 -17.88 19.67 -9.36
C SER A 346 -16.79 18.61 -9.14
N ILE A 347 -15.85 18.88 -8.25
CA ILE A 347 -14.82 17.93 -7.84
C ILE A 347 -15.47 16.74 -7.12
N LEU A 348 -16.40 16.98 -6.19
CA LEU A 348 -17.11 15.90 -5.49
C LEU A 348 -17.89 15.02 -6.45
N LYS A 349 -18.59 15.60 -7.42
CA LYS A 349 -19.29 14.84 -8.48
C LYS A 349 -18.32 14.01 -9.33
N ALA A 350 -17.17 14.59 -9.68
CA ALA A 350 -16.15 13.89 -10.44
C ALA A 350 -15.59 12.70 -9.65
N MET A 351 -15.36 12.85 -8.34
CA MET A 351 -14.91 11.77 -7.48
C MET A 351 -15.96 10.68 -7.28
N ASP A 352 -17.24 11.04 -7.17
CA ASP A 352 -18.34 10.07 -7.12
C ASP A 352 -18.39 9.22 -8.39
N SER A 353 -18.35 9.86 -9.57
CA SER A 353 -18.26 9.15 -10.85
C SER A 353 -17.03 8.24 -10.91
N ALA A 354 -15.87 8.72 -10.47
CA ALA A 354 -14.63 7.96 -10.47
C ALA A 354 -14.67 6.74 -9.52
N PHE A 355 -15.37 6.85 -8.39
CA PHE A 355 -15.58 5.74 -7.46
C PHE A 355 -16.16 4.52 -8.19
N TYR A 356 -17.27 4.71 -8.92
CA TYR A 356 -17.90 3.60 -9.67
C TYR A 356 -17.05 3.11 -10.84
N LYS A 357 -16.42 4.00 -11.59
CA LYS A 357 -15.55 3.62 -12.72
C LYS A 357 -14.33 2.83 -12.28
N SER A 358 -13.83 3.09 -11.08
CA SER A 358 -12.60 2.44 -10.57
C SER A 358 -12.78 0.97 -10.16
N PHE A 359 -14.02 0.46 -10.11
CA PHE A 359 -14.25 -0.98 -9.87
C PHE A 359 -13.59 -1.86 -10.93
N MET A 360 -13.36 -1.35 -12.15
CA MET A 360 -12.58 -2.06 -13.18
C MET A 360 -11.12 -2.36 -12.77
N ASN A 361 -10.60 -1.70 -11.75
CA ASN A 361 -9.24 -1.92 -11.25
C ASN A 361 -9.18 -2.96 -10.13
N VAL A 362 -10.32 -3.46 -9.66
CA VAL A 362 -10.39 -4.48 -8.62
C VAL A 362 -10.36 -5.85 -9.30
N GLU A 363 -9.28 -6.58 -9.08
CA GLU A 363 -9.17 -7.94 -9.58
C GLU A 363 -9.90 -8.89 -8.63
N PRO A 364 -10.80 -9.76 -9.14
CA PRO A 364 -11.48 -10.75 -8.31
C PRO A 364 -10.49 -11.76 -7.73
N VAL A 365 -10.82 -12.29 -6.57
CA VAL A 365 -10.06 -13.37 -5.91
C VAL A 365 -10.55 -14.75 -6.40
N GLY A 366 -11.79 -14.83 -6.88
CA GLY A 366 -12.41 -16.06 -7.37
C GLY A 366 -12.78 -17.03 -6.26
N LYS A 367 -13.12 -16.53 -5.08
CA LYS A 367 -13.56 -17.29 -3.90
C LYS A 367 -15.03 -17.02 -3.60
N ARG A 368 -15.65 -17.93 -2.82
CA ARG A 368 -17.02 -17.80 -2.32
C ARG A 368 -16.99 -17.04 -1.01
N PHE A 369 -17.62 -15.87 -1.01
CA PHE A 369 -17.63 -14.98 0.15
C PHE A 369 -19.01 -14.92 0.82
N VAL A 370 -18.98 -14.81 2.13
CA VAL A 370 -20.09 -14.26 2.92
C VAL A 370 -19.58 -12.97 3.55
N VAL A 371 -20.22 -11.85 3.22
CA VAL A 371 -19.98 -10.55 3.84
C VAL A 371 -21.15 -10.23 4.75
N ALA A 372 -20.93 -10.25 6.05
CA ALA A 372 -21.94 -10.07 7.05
C ALA A 372 -21.74 -8.76 7.81
N VAL A 373 -22.79 -7.95 7.87
CA VAL A 373 -22.79 -6.64 8.54
C VAL A 373 -23.54 -6.71 9.85
N ASP A 374 -22.84 -6.38 10.94
CA ASP A 374 -23.42 -6.19 12.25
C ASP A 374 -24.21 -4.88 12.29
N VAL A 375 -25.52 -4.99 12.36
CA VAL A 375 -26.45 -3.84 12.50
C VAL A 375 -26.97 -3.69 13.92
N SER A 376 -26.37 -4.41 14.88
CA SER A 376 -26.77 -4.41 16.29
C SER A 376 -26.43 -3.10 17.04
N THR A 377 -25.46 -2.33 16.55
CA THR A 377 -25.00 -1.08 17.16
C THR A 377 -25.16 0.09 16.20
N SER A 378 -25.04 1.31 16.73
CA SER A 378 -25.13 2.52 15.90
C SER A 378 -24.05 2.53 14.80
N LEU A 379 -24.49 2.46 13.53
CA LEU A 379 -23.65 2.62 12.35
C LEU A 379 -23.24 4.09 12.09
N SER A 380 -23.54 5.01 13.02
CA SER A 380 -23.20 6.44 12.92
C SER A 380 -21.79 6.78 13.40
N SER A 381 -21.09 5.85 14.05
CA SER A 381 -19.71 6.04 14.50
C SER A 381 -18.78 6.29 13.30
N VAL A 382 -17.66 6.99 13.55
CA VAL A 382 -16.64 7.26 12.53
C VAL A 382 -15.53 6.21 12.61
N VAL A 383 -15.12 5.68 11.48
CA VAL A 383 -13.95 4.79 11.40
C VAL A 383 -12.70 5.59 11.82
N PRO A 384 -11.96 5.18 12.86
CA PRO A 384 -10.83 5.93 13.38
C PRO A 384 -9.83 6.36 12.32
N GLY A 385 -9.37 7.61 12.40
CA GLY A 385 -8.43 8.19 11.46
C GLY A 385 -8.99 8.46 10.06
N THR A 386 -10.30 8.32 9.83
CA THR A 386 -10.99 8.65 8.59
C THR A 386 -12.05 9.73 8.79
N SER A 387 -12.72 10.12 7.71
CA SER A 387 -13.92 10.95 7.75
C SER A 387 -15.18 10.13 7.39
N ILE A 388 -15.09 8.80 7.39
CA ILE A 388 -16.14 7.89 6.93
C ILE A 388 -16.91 7.35 8.13
N SER A 389 -18.24 7.34 8.06
CA SER A 389 -19.06 6.61 9.04
C SER A 389 -18.92 5.10 8.85
N THR A 390 -19.16 4.35 9.90
CA THR A 390 -19.12 2.88 9.85
C THR A 390 -20.17 2.32 8.90
N ALA A 391 -21.34 2.99 8.75
CA ALA A 391 -22.34 2.62 7.77
C ALA A 391 -21.82 2.73 6.32
N VAL A 392 -21.19 3.86 5.99
CA VAL A 392 -20.60 4.07 4.66
C VAL A 392 -19.45 3.11 4.41
N ALA A 393 -18.60 2.85 5.40
CA ALA A 393 -17.51 1.88 5.30
C ALA A 393 -18.04 0.46 5.05
N ALA A 394 -19.03 0.02 5.85
CA ALA A 394 -19.64 -1.30 5.68
C ALA A 394 -20.31 -1.45 4.31
N ALA A 395 -21.07 -0.44 3.87
CA ALA A 395 -21.70 -0.43 2.54
C ALA A 395 -20.65 -0.51 1.42
N ALA A 396 -19.57 0.29 1.51
CA ALA A 396 -18.51 0.29 0.51
C ALA A 396 -17.76 -1.06 0.44
N ILE A 397 -17.44 -1.65 1.58
CA ILE A 397 -16.79 -2.97 1.65
C ILE A 397 -17.70 -4.03 1.03
N THR A 398 -18.97 -4.05 1.43
CA THR A 398 -19.97 -4.98 0.90
C THR A 398 -20.11 -4.86 -0.61
N MET A 399 -20.19 -3.63 -1.14
CA MET A 399 -20.27 -3.35 -2.57
C MET A 399 -19.03 -3.85 -3.33
N ILE A 400 -17.82 -3.70 -2.75
CA ILE A 400 -16.59 -4.16 -3.39
C ILE A 400 -16.69 -5.65 -3.68
N PHE A 401 -17.02 -6.47 -2.68
CA PHE A 401 -17.15 -7.91 -2.87
C PHE A 401 -18.35 -8.28 -3.75
N ALA A 402 -19.51 -7.67 -3.56
CA ALA A 402 -20.70 -7.96 -4.35
C ALA A 402 -20.54 -7.61 -5.84
N ARG A 403 -19.73 -6.60 -6.19
CA ARG A 403 -19.48 -6.19 -7.58
C ARG A 403 -18.34 -6.93 -8.26
N THR A 404 -17.38 -7.42 -7.49
CA THR A 404 -16.14 -7.97 -8.08
C THR A 404 -16.04 -9.48 -8.00
N GLU A 405 -16.67 -10.10 -7.00
CA GLU A 405 -16.65 -11.56 -6.83
C GLU A 405 -17.93 -12.19 -7.38
N ALA A 406 -17.77 -13.32 -8.07
CA ALA A 406 -18.90 -13.98 -8.74
C ALA A 406 -19.87 -14.67 -7.76
N ASP A 407 -19.37 -15.07 -6.58
CA ASP A 407 -20.16 -15.78 -5.56
C ASP A 407 -20.00 -15.07 -4.21
N THR A 408 -20.90 -14.13 -3.95
CA THR A 408 -20.92 -13.35 -2.70
C THR A 408 -22.33 -13.31 -2.13
N HIS A 409 -22.47 -13.76 -0.89
CA HIS A 409 -23.67 -13.59 -0.11
C HIS A 409 -23.51 -12.42 0.85
N VAL A 410 -24.41 -11.44 0.75
CA VAL A 410 -24.47 -10.30 1.65
C VAL A 410 -25.53 -10.55 2.71
N LEU A 411 -25.13 -10.49 3.97
CA LEU A 411 -25.98 -10.72 5.12
C LEU A 411 -25.93 -9.51 6.07
N ALA A 412 -27.05 -9.24 6.73
CA ALA A 412 -27.05 -8.43 7.95
C ALA A 412 -27.48 -9.32 9.13
N TYR A 413 -27.02 -9.03 10.32
CA TYR A 413 -27.44 -9.79 11.50
C TYR A 413 -27.65 -8.86 12.70
N SER A 414 -28.73 -9.16 13.43
CA SER A 414 -29.20 -8.40 14.58
C SER A 414 -30.17 -9.24 15.39
N GLU A 415 -30.35 -8.96 16.69
CA GLU A 415 -31.34 -9.60 17.57
C GLU A 415 -31.30 -11.15 17.60
N GLY A 416 -30.11 -11.73 17.46
CA GLY A 416 -29.94 -13.19 17.48
C GLY A 416 -30.33 -13.88 16.18
N ALA A 417 -30.55 -13.16 15.08
CA ALA A 417 -30.91 -13.72 13.78
C ALA A 417 -30.16 -13.06 12.63
N VAL A 418 -30.01 -13.81 11.53
CA VAL A 418 -29.64 -13.24 10.25
C VAL A 418 -30.88 -12.58 9.65
N VAL A 419 -30.72 -11.33 9.25
CA VAL A 419 -31.80 -10.52 8.67
C VAL A 419 -31.58 -10.39 7.17
N PRO A 420 -32.66 -10.51 6.35
CA PRO A 420 -32.55 -10.26 4.92
C PRO A 420 -31.96 -8.88 4.63
N CYS A 421 -30.95 -8.85 3.76
CA CYS A 421 -30.27 -7.64 3.34
C CYS A 421 -30.39 -7.49 1.82
N SER A 422 -30.94 -6.35 1.39
CA SER A 422 -31.21 -6.08 -0.04
C SER A 422 -30.03 -5.44 -0.74
N VAL A 423 -28.88 -5.30 -0.11
CA VAL A 423 -27.70 -4.71 -0.76
C VAL A 423 -27.25 -5.57 -1.93
N SER A 424 -27.24 -4.97 -3.11
CA SER A 424 -26.88 -5.63 -4.37
C SER A 424 -25.78 -4.87 -5.11
N ALA A 425 -25.18 -5.56 -6.10
CA ALA A 425 -24.12 -4.98 -6.95
C ALA A 425 -24.58 -3.73 -7.74
N ASP A 426 -25.87 -3.59 -8.03
CA ASP A 426 -26.39 -2.50 -8.86
C ASP A 426 -26.71 -1.22 -8.07
N MET A 427 -26.74 -1.30 -6.75
CA MET A 427 -27.03 -0.15 -5.88
C MET A 427 -25.91 0.87 -5.90
N THR A 428 -26.26 2.14 -5.69
CA THR A 428 -25.30 3.19 -5.34
C THR A 428 -24.84 3.03 -3.89
N LEU A 429 -23.71 3.64 -3.54
CA LEU A 429 -23.20 3.64 -2.17
C LEU A 429 -24.20 4.25 -1.19
N ALA A 430 -24.90 5.31 -1.62
CA ALA A 430 -25.93 5.94 -0.79
C ALA A 430 -27.12 5.00 -0.54
N GLU A 431 -27.62 4.32 -1.57
CA GLU A 431 -28.70 3.34 -1.44
C GLU A 431 -28.28 2.16 -0.55
N ALA A 432 -27.10 1.59 -0.77
CA ALA A 432 -26.57 0.51 0.06
C ALA A 432 -26.41 0.94 1.54
N THR A 433 -25.96 2.17 1.78
CA THR A 433 -25.85 2.71 3.14
C THR A 433 -27.23 2.86 3.80
N VAL A 434 -28.22 3.36 3.06
CA VAL A 434 -29.62 3.51 3.56
C VAL A 434 -30.22 2.15 3.87
N GLU A 435 -30.01 1.15 3.03
CA GLU A 435 -30.51 -0.22 3.27
C GLU A 435 -29.95 -0.81 4.58
N LEU A 436 -28.66 -0.63 4.86
CA LEU A 436 -28.06 -1.10 6.11
C LEU A 436 -28.59 -0.36 7.35
N VAL A 437 -28.77 0.95 7.26
CA VAL A 437 -29.24 1.78 8.38
C VAL A 437 -30.73 1.57 8.69
N LYS A 438 -31.55 1.13 7.73
CA LYS A 438 -32.98 0.81 7.94
C LYS A 438 -33.19 -0.43 8.81
N ILE A 439 -32.23 -1.32 8.90
CA ILE A 439 -32.37 -2.58 9.65
C ILE A 439 -32.35 -2.24 11.15
N PRO A 440 -33.35 -2.70 11.93
CA PRO A 440 -33.39 -2.43 13.37
C PRO A 440 -32.16 -2.97 14.10
N SER A 441 -31.62 -2.18 15.00
CA SER A 441 -30.48 -2.60 15.84
C SER A 441 -30.93 -3.54 16.95
N GLY A 442 -30.07 -4.50 17.32
CA GLY A 442 -30.32 -5.48 18.38
C GLY A 442 -29.02 -5.99 19.01
N SER A 443 -29.08 -7.14 19.63
CA SER A 443 -27.90 -7.80 20.21
C SER A 443 -26.96 -8.35 19.14
N THR A 444 -25.67 -8.40 19.44
CA THR A 444 -24.61 -8.88 18.50
C THR A 444 -24.23 -10.33 18.80
N ASP A 445 -24.31 -11.20 17.80
CA ASP A 445 -23.69 -12.52 17.79
C ASP A 445 -22.98 -12.78 16.45
N CYS A 446 -21.67 -12.66 16.45
CA CYS A 446 -20.84 -12.81 15.24
C CYS A 446 -20.74 -14.27 14.75
N SER A 447 -21.31 -15.24 15.46
CA SER A 447 -21.39 -16.65 15.01
C SER A 447 -22.54 -16.89 14.02
N LEU A 448 -23.56 -16.02 14.03
CA LEU A 448 -24.78 -16.17 13.22
C LEU A 448 -24.55 -16.31 11.72
N PRO A 449 -23.68 -15.51 11.06
CA PRO A 449 -23.43 -15.67 9.63
C PRO A 449 -22.84 -17.04 9.26
N ILE A 450 -22.00 -17.59 10.13
CA ILE A 450 -21.34 -18.89 9.94
C ILE A 450 -22.36 -20.02 10.15
N THR A 451 -23.17 -19.91 11.18
CA THR A 451 -24.26 -20.85 11.48
C THR A 451 -25.28 -20.88 10.35
N TRP A 452 -25.69 -19.70 9.87
CA TRP A 452 -26.59 -19.56 8.70
C TRP A 452 -26.05 -20.29 7.46
N ALA A 453 -24.76 -20.12 7.15
CA ALA A 453 -24.15 -20.80 6.01
C ALA A 453 -24.16 -22.33 6.17
N THR A 454 -23.92 -22.81 7.39
CA THR A 454 -23.94 -24.24 7.73
C THR A 454 -25.35 -24.83 7.59
N GLU A 455 -26.35 -24.19 8.16
CA GLU A 455 -27.74 -24.61 8.11
C GLU A 455 -28.34 -24.54 6.69
N SER A 456 -27.92 -23.54 5.91
CA SER A 456 -28.32 -23.36 4.51
C SER A 456 -27.56 -24.26 3.54
N GLY A 457 -26.63 -25.08 4.00
CA GLY A 457 -25.79 -25.96 3.18
C GLY A 457 -24.89 -25.20 2.18
N LYS A 458 -24.55 -23.94 2.49
CA LYS A 458 -23.66 -23.13 1.65
C LYS A 458 -22.20 -23.48 1.90
N SER A 459 -21.45 -23.67 0.82
CA SER A 459 -20.00 -23.85 0.90
C SER A 459 -19.33 -22.49 0.73
N VAL A 460 -18.65 -22.02 1.75
CA VAL A 460 -18.05 -20.68 1.83
C VAL A 460 -16.54 -20.81 1.99
N ASP A 461 -15.77 -20.02 1.24
CA ASP A 461 -14.32 -19.99 1.36
C ASP A 461 -13.85 -18.94 2.39
N VAL A 462 -14.52 -17.78 2.42
CA VAL A 462 -14.15 -16.69 3.32
C VAL A 462 -15.39 -16.01 3.91
N PHE A 463 -15.45 -15.97 5.22
CA PHE A 463 -16.39 -15.15 5.97
C PHE A 463 -15.74 -13.82 6.31
N ILE A 464 -16.40 -12.71 6.01
CA ILE A 464 -16.01 -11.36 6.40
C ILE A 464 -17.12 -10.81 7.29
N VAL A 465 -16.83 -10.66 8.56
CA VAL A 465 -17.79 -10.16 9.56
C VAL A 465 -17.41 -8.73 9.93
N LEU A 466 -18.24 -7.78 9.55
CA LEU A 466 -18.06 -6.36 9.82
C LEU A 466 -18.85 -5.99 11.07
N THR A 467 -18.20 -5.47 12.11
CA THR A 467 -18.83 -5.12 13.38
C THR A 467 -18.30 -3.80 13.93
N ASN A 468 -19.12 -3.12 14.73
CA ASN A 468 -18.75 -1.92 15.48
C ASN A 468 -18.51 -2.19 16.95
N ASN A 469 -18.80 -3.42 17.41
CA ASN A 469 -18.66 -3.76 18.82
C ASN A 469 -17.19 -4.11 19.13
N PRO A 470 -16.49 -3.29 19.95
CA PRO A 470 -15.12 -3.58 20.37
C PRO A 470 -15.05 -4.71 21.41
N LEU A 471 -16.17 -5.02 22.06
CA LEU A 471 -16.28 -6.08 23.05
C LEU A 471 -16.99 -7.26 22.40
N TRP A 472 -16.21 -8.24 21.96
CA TRP A 472 -16.70 -9.50 21.41
C TRP A 472 -17.40 -10.34 22.48
N THR A 473 -18.63 -9.95 22.85
CA THR A 473 -19.49 -10.76 23.74
C THR A 473 -20.20 -11.79 22.89
N PHE A 474 -19.77 -13.03 22.97
CA PHE A 474 -20.35 -14.12 22.20
C PHE A 474 -21.23 -15.00 23.08
N THR A 475 -22.42 -15.32 22.61
CA THR A 475 -23.24 -16.44 23.13
C THR A 475 -22.72 -17.77 22.62
N ALA A 476 -22.15 -17.81 21.41
CA ALA A 476 -21.40 -18.94 20.87
C ALA A 476 -20.07 -18.43 20.30
N SER A 477 -19.00 -19.25 20.39
CA SER A 477 -17.72 -18.87 19.82
C SER A 477 -17.79 -18.94 18.28
N PRO A 478 -17.50 -17.84 17.54
CA PRO A 478 -17.40 -17.87 16.08
C PRO A 478 -16.41 -18.93 15.58
N LEU A 479 -15.39 -19.25 16.38
CA LEU A 479 -14.39 -20.27 16.09
C LEU A 479 -15.00 -21.68 16.12
N GLU A 480 -15.85 -21.97 17.08
CA GLU A 480 -16.56 -23.26 17.13
C GLU A 480 -17.52 -23.39 15.97
N SER A 481 -18.23 -22.31 15.61
CA SER A 481 -19.11 -22.29 14.45
C SER A 481 -18.32 -22.49 13.15
N LEU A 482 -17.13 -21.88 13.02
CA LEU A 482 -16.24 -22.09 11.89
C LEU A 482 -15.76 -23.54 11.78
N LYS A 483 -15.35 -24.16 12.90
CA LYS A 483 -14.93 -25.57 12.94
C LYS A 483 -16.08 -26.49 12.51
N LYS A 484 -17.31 -26.25 12.99
CA LYS A 484 -18.52 -26.99 12.59
C LYS A 484 -18.81 -26.81 11.10
N HIS A 485 -18.71 -25.57 10.60
CA HIS A 485 -18.93 -25.28 9.17
C HIS A 485 -17.91 -26.00 8.28
N ARG A 486 -16.62 -25.99 8.63
CA ARG A 486 -15.57 -26.73 7.92
C ARG A 486 -15.85 -28.23 7.87
N GLN A 487 -16.32 -28.80 8.98
CA GLN A 487 -16.68 -30.23 9.04
C GLN A 487 -17.91 -30.56 8.19
N ALA A 488 -18.93 -29.69 8.21
CA ALA A 488 -20.17 -29.91 7.47
C ALA A 488 -20.02 -29.68 5.96
N SER A 489 -19.28 -28.67 5.55
CA SER A 489 -19.13 -28.27 4.14
C SER A 489 -17.95 -28.94 3.44
N GLY A 490 -16.95 -29.43 4.18
CA GLY A 490 -15.66 -29.89 3.64
C GLY A 490 -14.80 -28.76 3.06
N ALA A 491 -15.22 -27.49 3.18
CA ALA A 491 -14.50 -26.36 2.67
C ALA A 491 -13.41 -25.88 3.66
N ASN A 492 -12.29 -25.41 3.12
CA ASN A 492 -11.22 -24.75 3.89
C ASN A 492 -11.60 -23.30 4.18
N SER A 493 -12.69 -23.11 4.92
CA SER A 493 -13.27 -21.80 5.21
C SER A 493 -12.38 -20.98 6.16
N LYS A 494 -12.28 -19.69 5.88
CA LYS A 494 -11.52 -18.69 6.65
C LYS A 494 -12.46 -17.68 7.25
N LEU A 495 -12.05 -17.04 8.35
CA LEU A 495 -12.84 -16.03 9.05
C LEU A 495 -12.03 -14.76 9.21
N VAL A 496 -12.58 -13.67 8.71
CA VAL A 496 -12.06 -12.32 8.90
C VAL A 496 -13.04 -11.54 9.77
N MET A 497 -12.57 -11.09 10.92
CA MET A 497 -13.33 -10.25 11.83
C MET A 497 -12.86 -8.80 11.69
N CYS A 498 -13.72 -7.93 11.18
CA CYS A 498 -13.41 -6.51 10.98
C CYS A 498 -14.10 -5.66 12.04
N GLY A 499 -13.33 -5.22 13.03
CA GLY A 499 -13.78 -4.24 14.01
C GLY A 499 -13.61 -2.82 13.48
N LEU A 500 -14.62 -2.25 12.81
CA LEU A 500 -14.53 -0.97 12.11
C LEU A 500 -14.13 0.21 13.02
N THR A 501 -14.50 0.15 14.30
CA THR A 501 -14.13 1.15 15.32
C THR A 501 -13.08 0.65 16.32
N SER A 502 -12.63 -0.58 16.19
CA SER A 502 -11.67 -1.21 17.10
C SER A 502 -10.27 -0.61 16.98
N ILE A 503 -9.57 -0.52 18.08
CA ILE A 503 -8.20 -0.02 18.20
C ILE A 503 -7.32 -1.09 18.88
N GLY A 504 -7.34 -2.33 18.39
CA GLY A 504 -6.37 -3.33 18.82
C GLY A 504 -6.88 -4.50 19.67
N HIS A 505 -8.12 -4.95 19.46
CA HIS A 505 -8.62 -6.19 20.06
C HIS A 505 -8.69 -7.32 19.03
N ALA A 506 -8.14 -8.47 19.39
CA ALA A 506 -8.08 -9.68 18.56
C ALA A 506 -9.05 -10.76 19.08
N ILE A 507 -9.43 -11.66 18.20
CA ILE A 507 -10.01 -12.95 18.60
C ILE A 507 -8.87 -13.78 19.19
N ALA A 508 -9.09 -14.33 20.38
CA ALA A 508 -8.04 -15.02 21.11
C ALA A 508 -7.83 -16.48 20.65
N ASP A 509 -7.47 -16.70 19.40
CA ASP A 509 -6.93 -18.00 18.94
C ASP A 509 -5.88 -17.78 17.86
N THR A 510 -4.64 -17.67 18.29
CA THR A 510 -3.49 -17.39 17.41
C THR A 510 -2.99 -18.63 16.65
N GLU A 511 -3.59 -19.80 16.86
CA GLU A 511 -3.10 -21.07 16.31
C GLU A 511 -3.79 -21.48 15.00
N ASP A 512 -4.92 -20.86 14.65
CA ASP A 512 -5.63 -21.13 13.40
C ASP A 512 -5.21 -20.14 12.31
N ARG A 513 -4.49 -20.61 11.28
CA ARG A 513 -4.03 -19.79 10.16
C ARG A 513 -5.17 -19.21 9.30
N GLY A 514 -6.37 -19.76 9.38
CA GLY A 514 -7.55 -19.28 8.66
C GLY A 514 -8.25 -18.09 9.34
N LEU A 515 -7.69 -17.55 10.42
CA LEU A 515 -8.24 -16.41 11.16
C LEU A 515 -7.47 -15.14 10.86
N LEU A 516 -8.21 -14.03 10.80
CA LEU A 516 -7.67 -12.68 10.69
C LEU A 516 -8.57 -11.71 11.43
N SER A 517 -7.99 -10.93 12.33
CA SER A 517 -8.64 -9.79 12.97
C SER A 517 -8.17 -8.50 12.32
N VAL A 518 -9.11 -7.68 11.87
CA VAL A 518 -8.85 -6.36 11.29
C VAL A 518 -9.37 -5.29 12.23
N CYS A 519 -8.49 -4.46 12.77
CA CYS A 519 -8.80 -3.38 13.69
C CYS A 519 -8.78 -2.04 12.96
N GLY A 520 -9.90 -1.34 12.91
CA GLY A 520 -10.11 -0.22 12.01
C GLY A 520 -10.23 -0.69 10.56
N PHE A 521 -10.28 0.25 9.61
CA PHE A 521 -10.34 -0.12 8.19
C PHE A 521 -9.64 0.91 7.29
N ASP A 522 -8.86 0.39 6.35
CA ASP A 522 -8.18 1.17 5.31
C ASP A 522 -8.01 0.33 4.03
N LEU A 523 -7.36 0.87 3.02
CA LEU A 523 -7.09 0.13 1.80
C LEU A 523 -6.20 -1.10 2.04
N GLY A 524 -5.31 -1.02 3.01
CA GLY A 524 -4.43 -2.13 3.40
C GLY A 524 -5.22 -3.33 3.91
N ALA A 525 -6.30 -3.09 4.67
CA ALA A 525 -7.18 -4.15 5.16
C ALA A 525 -7.74 -5.02 4.02
N LEU A 526 -8.19 -4.41 2.91
CA LEU A 526 -8.69 -5.13 1.74
C LEU A 526 -7.59 -6.02 1.11
N SER A 527 -6.36 -5.51 1.05
CA SER A 527 -5.23 -6.28 0.52
C SER A 527 -4.85 -7.45 1.44
N VAL A 528 -4.89 -7.26 2.76
CA VAL A 528 -4.64 -8.34 3.74
C VAL A 528 -5.71 -9.41 3.65
N ILE A 529 -7.00 -9.04 3.56
CA ILE A 529 -8.11 -9.97 3.37
C ILE A 529 -7.93 -10.79 2.08
N ARG A 530 -7.54 -10.13 0.99
CA ARG A 530 -7.25 -10.79 -0.28
C ARG A 530 -6.09 -11.78 -0.16
N ASN A 531 -5.00 -11.39 0.49
CA ASN A 531 -3.84 -12.28 0.71
C ASN A 531 -4.24 -13.51 1.55
N LEU A 532 -5.05 -13.33 2.59
CA LEU A 532 -5.60 -14.44 3.36
C LEU A 532 -6.46 -15.35 2.48
N ALA A 533 -7.39 -14.79 1.71
CA ALA A 533 -8.29 -15.55 0.83
C ALA A 533 -7.51 -16.42 -0.18
N GLN A 534 -6.36 -15.98 -0.63
CA GLN A 534 -5.48 -16.67 -1.58
C GLN A 534 -4.42 -17.58 -0.94
N ASP A 535 -4.46 -17.82 0.37
CA ASP A 535 -3.48 -18.63 1.11
C ASP A 535 -2.03 -18.09 1.04
N LEU A 536 -1.88 -16.78 0.96
CA LEU A 536 -0.57 -16.13 0.88
C LEU A 536 0.01 -15.73 2.25
N ILE A 537 -0.86 -15.68 3.29
CA ILE A 537 -0.50 -15.34 4.67
C ILE A 537 -1.15 -16.30 5.66
#